data_c6def2b58a4a246fa8f6a0455d95dcbb
#
_entry.id   c6def2b58a4a246fa8f6a0455d95dcbb
#
_cell.length_a   1.000
_cell.length_b   1.000
_cell.length_c   1.000
_cell.angle_alpha   90.00
_cell.angle_beta   90.00
_cell.angle_gamma   90.00
#
_symmetry.space_group_name_H-M   'P 1'
#
loop_
_entity.id
_entity.type
_entity.pdbx_description
1 polymer ?
#
loop_
_entity_poly.entity_id
_entity_poly.type
_entity_poly.pdbx_seq_one_letter_code
_entity_poly.pdbx_strand_id
1 'polypeptide(L)' 'MKVTYDSEVDVLRIILSNVEVEESDEEKPGVILDYDRDGNIVGLEILDASKRIENPRSIEYAMTA' A
#
# COMPACT_ATOMS: atom_id res chain seq x y z
N MET A 1 -0.25 -9.33 -6.86
CA MET A 1 -0.22 -8.42 -5.70
C MET A 1 1.00 -8.72 -4.85
N LYS A 2 1.69 -7.69 -4.44
CA LYS A 2 2.89 -7.83 -3.60
C LYS A 2 2.77 -6.92 -2.39
N VAL A 3 3.00 -7.48 -1.20
CA VAL A 3 2.96 -6.73 0.05
C VAL A 3 4.34 -6.76 0.68
N THR A 4 4.87 -5.58 1.00
CA THR A 4 6.16 -5.46 1.68
C THR A 4 6.02 -4.55 2.88
N TYR A 5 6.67 -4.93 3.96
CA TYR A 5 6.79 -4.08 5.13
C TYR A 5 8.26 -3.81 5.41
N ASP A 6 8.63 -2.54 5.36
CA ASP A 6 9.99 -2.11 5.66
C ASP A 6 10.02 -1.59 7.09
N SER A 7 10.61 -2.40 8.00
CA SER A 7 10.62 -2.06 9.42
C SER A 7 11.59 -0.93 9.77
N GLU A 8 12.56 -0.66 8.90
CA GLU A 8 13.52 0.43 9.17
C GLU A 8 12.86 1.79 9.05
N VAL A 9 11.98 1.95 8.08
CA VAL A 9 11.27 3.22 7.85
C VAL A 9 9.80 3.15 8.25
N ASP A 10 9.35 1.98 8.69
CA ASP A 10 7.97 1.76 9.17
C ASP A 10 6.94 2.05 8.07
N VAL A 11 7.16 1.51 6.89
CA VAL A 11 6.28 1.69 5.74
C VAL A 11 5.76 0.35 5.25
N LEU A 12 4.44 0.24 5.14
CA LEU A 12 3.80 -0.88 4.48
C LEU A 12 3.47 -0.46 3.05
N ARG A 13 3.87 -1.27 2.08
CA ARG A 13 3.59 -1.02 0.67
C ARG A 13 2.86 -2.20 0.06
N ILE A 14 1.80 -1.91 -0.67
CA ILE A 14 1.05 -2.92 -1.41
C ILE A 14 1.05 -2.53 -2.89
N ILE A 15 1.56 -3.41 -3.73
CA ILE A 15 1.53 -3.26 -5.18
C ILE A 15 0.40 -4.13 -5.70
N LEU A 16 -0.66 -3.51 -6.16
CA LEU A 16 -1.85 -4.20 -6.64
C LEU A 16 -1.71 -4.65 -8.09
N SER A 17 -0.94 -3.91 -8.88
CA SER A 17 -0.74 -4.15 -10.30
C SER A 17 0.64 -3.67 -10.71
N ASN A 18 1.23 -4.31 -11.71
CA ASN A 18 2.53 -3.90 -12.25
C ASN A 18 2.43 -2.84 -13.35
N VAL A 19 1.28 -2.23 -13.48
CA VAL A 19 1.09 -1.14 -14.43
C VAL A 19 1.89 0.08 -13.97
N GLU A 20 2.38 0.85 -14.92
CA GLU A 20 3.16 2.06 -14.62
C GLU A 20 2.33 3.05 -13.79
N VAL A 21 2.94 3.60 -12.76
CA VAL A 21 2.32 4.62 -11.93
C VAL A 21 2.41 5.96 -12.66
N GLU A 22 1.26 6.57 -12.91
CA GLU A 22 1.18 7.89 -13.53
C GLU A 22 1.17 9.00 -12.49
N GLU A 23 0.52 8.79 -11.36
CA GLU A 23 0.32 9.79 -10.35
C GLU A 23 0.23 9.14 -8.97
N SER A 24 0.76 9.82 -7.97
CA SER A 24 0.66 9.40 -6.57
C SER A 24 0.15 10.56 -5.75
N ASP A 25 -0.89 10.31 -4.95
CA ASP A 25 -1.49 11.34 -4.10
C ASP A 25 -1.53 10.86 -2.65
N GLU A 26 -1.17 11.77 -1.76
CA GLU A 26 -1.32 11.53 -0.33
C GLU A 26 -2.76 11.92 0.05
N GLU A 27 -3.67 10.96 -0.07
CA GLU A 27 -5.11 11.18 0.13
C GLU A 27 -5.46 11.58 1.56
N LYS A 28 -4.70 11.04 2.51
CA LYS A 28 -4.77 11.40 3.93
C LYS A 28 -3.35 11.40 4.45
N PRO A 29 -3.04 12.14 5.51
CA PRO A 29 -1.69 12.12 6.05
C PRO A 29 -1.19 10.69 6.27
N GLY A 30 -0.10 10.36 5.59
CA GLY A 30 0.52 9.04 5.71
C GLY A 30 -0.12 7.93 4.90
N VAL A 31 -1.12 8.22 4.06
CA VAL A 31 -1.76 7.24 3.19
C VAL A 31 -1.61 7.70 1.75
N ILE A 32 -0.75 7.04 0.99
CA ILE A 32 -0.42 7.41 -0.37
C ILE A 32 -1.03 6.39 -1.32
N LEU A 33 -1.80 6.85 -2.29
CA LEU A 33 -2.36 5.99 -3.34
C LEU A 33 -1.65 6.27 -4.66
N ASP A 34 -1.32 5.20 -5.38
CA ASP A 34 -0.69 5.27 -6.69
C ASP A 34 -1.74 4.95 -7.75
N TYR A 35 -1.80 5.77 -8.78
CA TYR A 35 -2.78 5.62 -9.87
C TYR A 35 -2.09 5.41 -11.20
N ASP A 36 -2.72 4.64 -12.09
CA ASP A 36 -2.29 4.54 -13.47
C ASP A 36 -2.87 5.70 -14.29
N ARG A 37 -2.59 5.72 -15.58
CA ARG A 37 -3.05 6.79 -16.48
C ARG A 37 -4.57 6.84 -16.65
N ASP A 38 -5.25 5.75 -16.33
CA ASP A 38 -6.71 5.66 -16.43
C ASP A 38 -7.40 5.95 -15.10
N GLY A 39 -6.62 6.29 -14.06
CA GLY A 39 -7.16 6.59 -12.75
C GLY A 39 -7.42 5.38 -11.87
N ASN A 40 -6.96 4.20 -12.26
CA ASN A 40 -7.09 3.01 -11.42
C ASN A 40 -6.03 3.02 -10.34
N ILE A 41 -6.41 2.56 -9.14
CA ILE A 41 -5.45 2.42 -8.04
C ILE A 41 -4.61 1.17 -8.29
N VAL A 42 -3.28 1.37 -8.41
CA VAL A 42 -2.35 0.27 -8.70
C VAL A 42 -1.40 -0.02 -7.54
N GLY A 43 -1.41 0.81 -6.51
CA GLY A 43 -0.59 0.59 -5.33
C GLY A 43 -0.99 1.52 -4.20
N LEU A 44 -0.48 1.21 -3.01
CA LEU A 44 -0.65 2.10 -1.87
C LEU A 44 0.50 1.95 -0.89
N GLU A 45 0.75 3.01 -0.13
CA GLU A 45 1.74 3.01 0.94
C GLU A 45 1.13 3.58 2.20
N ILE A 46 1.46 2.97 3.33
CA ILE A 46 1.05 3.47 4.64
C ILE A 46 2.31 3.78 5.42
N LEU A 47 2.50 5.05 5.74
CA LEU A 47 3.61 5.55 6.54
C LEU A 47 3.27 5.39 8.02
N ASP A 48 4.28 5.23 8.85
CA ASP A 48 4.11 4.96 10.28
C ASP A 48 3.18 3.77 10.51
N ALA A 49 3.40 2.72 9.74
CA ALA A 49 2.49 1.58 9.68
C ALA A 49 2.25 0.91 11.03
N SER A 50 3.28 0.81 11.85
CA SER A 50 3.16 0.17 13.17
C SER A 50 2.20 0.92 14.11
N LYS A 51 1.96 2.20 13.84
CA LYS A 51 1.06 3.04 14.63
C LYS A 51 -0.36 3.09 14.07
N ARG A 52 -0.54 2.62 12.85
CA ARG A 52 -1.81 2.77 12.12
C ARG A 52 -2.53 1.47 11.89
N ILE A 53 -1.78 0.39 11.74
CA ILE A 53 -2.37 -0.92 11.47
C ILE A 53 -1.96 -1.91 12.55
N GLU A 54 -2.84 -2.87 12.78
CA GLU A 54 -2.60 -3.91 13.73
C GLU A 54 -1.54 -4.86 13.16
N ASN A 55 -0.40 -4.91 13.72
CA ASN A 55 0.69 -5.80 13.35
C ASN A 55 1.05 -5.82 11.85
N PRO A 56 1.82 -4.83 11.38
CA PRO A 56 2.24 -4.78 9.96
C PRO A 56 3.18 -5.92 9.56
N ARG A 57 3.66 -6.71 10.52
CA ARG A 57 4.55 -7.85 10.25
C ARG A 57 3.78 -9.12 9.92
N SER A 58 2.45 -9.07 9.99
CA SER A 58 1.60 -10.24 9.77
C SER A 58 0.45 -9.87 8.86
N ILE A 59 0.19 -10.70 7.88
CA ILE A 59 -0.93 -10.51 6.98
C ILE A 59 -1.68 -11.83 6.85
N GLU A 60 -3.00 -11.76 6.89
CA GLU A 60 -3.84 -12.89 6.59
C GLU A 60 -4.59 -12.59 5.30
N TYR A 61 -4.45 -13.47 4.35
CA TYR A 61 -5.18 -13.38 3.08
C TYR A 61 -6.11 -14.58 2.97
N ALA A 62 -7.39 -14.32 2.77
CA ALA A 62 -8.38 -15.38 2.66
C ALA A 62 -9.28 -15.11 1.47
N MET A 63 -9.54 -16.15 0.70
CA MET A 63 -10.52 -16.10 -0.38
C MET A 63 -11.71 -16.91 0.06
N THR A 64 -12.88 -16.27 0.09
CA THR A 64 -14.13 -16.92 0.45
C THR A 64 -14.99 -17.10 -0.79
N ALA A 65 -15.39 -18.33 -1.05
CA ALA A 65 -16.18 -18.68 -2.22
C ALA A 65 -15.53 -18.27 -3.53
#